data_1e5458ae112296067e36af0a75cbbd02
#
_entry.id   1e5458ae112296067e36af0a75cbbd02
#
_cell.length_a   1.000
_cell.length_b   1.000
_cell.length_c   1.000
_cell.angle_alpha   90.00
_cell.angle_beta   90.00
_cell.angle_gamma   90.00
#
_symmetry.space_group_name_H-M   'P 1'
#
loop_
_entity.id
_entity.type
_entity.pdbx_description
1 polymer ?
#
loop_
_entity_poly.entity_id
_entity_poly.type
_entity_poly.pdbx_seq_one_letter_code
_entity_poly.pdbx_strand_id
1 'polypeptide(L)'
;LVERYARRFGHGCRRADIPPPSDSPALPSAPPTHPLTPMSTPAFRRMLAASAWANALPPPEFDRVVAETVVRTCPAGGIVCRKGETVDHWVGVVEGLVKMASVSVDGKPMSFTGIGTGGWFGEGSLLKDEPRRYDIVALRESQIAYMPRATFARLLDTNFAFNRFLIVQLNERLGQFIAMIEHDRLRGPEARLARSLAGLFNPVLYPGIGSSLPVSQEELGQLVGLSRQRVNQALKCLEAEGLLRVEYGSVSVLDLA
;
A
#
# COMPACT_ATOMS: atom_id res chain seq x y z
N LEU A 1 0.90 -10.91 -14.44
CA LEU A 1 1.93 -9.96 -14.89
C LEU A 1 3.35 -10.49 -14.58
N VAL A 2 3.66 -10.77 -13.33
CA VAL A 2 5.00 -11.20 -12.88
C VAL A 2 5.37 -12.56 -13.42
N GLU A 3 4.46 -13.53 -13.38
CA GLU A 3 4.72 -14.89 -13.90
C GLU A 3 4.92 -14.93 -15.42
N ARG A 4 4.18 -14.13 -16.18
CA ARG A 4 4.41 -14.00 -17.63
C ARG A 4 5.78 -13.43 -17.95
N TYR A 5 6.21 -12.40 -17.23
CA TYR A 5 7.54 -11.84 -17.40
C TYR A 5 8.64 -12.86 -17.05
N ALA A 6 8.50 -13.57 -15.92
CA ALA A 6 9.46 -14.57 -15.47
C ALA A 6 9.59 -15.78 -16.44
N ARG A 7 8.48 -16.24 -17.03
CA ARG A 7 8.49 -17.35 -18.01
C ARG A 7 9.17 -16.96 -19.34
N ARG A 8 9.09 -15.68 -19.73
CA ARG A 8 9.59 -15.23 -21.03
C ARG A 8 11.05 -14.81 -21.02
N PHE A 9 11.58 -14.37 -19.88
CA PHE A 9 12.89 -13.72 -19.76
C PHE A 9 13.83 -14.30 -18.69
N GLY A 10 13.63 -15.54 -18.28
CA GLY A 10 14.42 -16.23 -17.25
C GLY A 10 15.93 -16.36 -17.51
N HIS A 11 16.46 -15.85 -18.63
CA HIS A 11 17.87 -15.87 -18.95
C HIS A 11 18.34 -14.55 -19.58
N GLY A 12 19.07 -13.78 -18.80
CA GLY A 12 20.19 -13.00 -19.29
C GLY A 12 19.96 -11.58 -19.80
N CYS A 13 20.03 -10.62 -18.90
CA CYS A 13 20.56 -9.30 -19.25
C CYS A 13 21.87 -9.04 -18.49
N ARG A 14 22.93 -8.64 -19.20
CA ARG A 14 24.29 -8.49 -18.65
C ARG A 14 24.40 -7.25 -17.76
N ARG A 15 25.21 -7.36 -16.71
CA ARG A 15 25.56 -6.29 -15.75
C ARG A 15 26.07 -5.04 -16.48
N ALA A 16 25.47 -3.91 -16.16
CA ALA A 16 26.11 -2.58 -16.30
C ALA A 16 26.39 -2.06 -14.88
N ASP A 17 27.59 -1.50 -14.68
CA ASP A 17 28.12 -1.05 -13.40
C ASP A 17 27.25 0.05 -12.76
N ILE A 18 27.07 -0.08 -11.45
CA ILE A 18 26.22 0.79 -10.62
C ILE A 18 27.14 1.76 -9.87
N PRO A 19 27.01 3.09 -10.04
CA PRO A 19 27.64 4.06 -9.15
C PRO A 19 26.92 4.10 -7.79
N PRO A 20 27.63 4.46 -6.68
CA PRO A 20 27.04 4.51 -5.34
C PRO A 20 25.99 5.63 -5.22
N PRO A 21 25.01 5.49 -4.32
CA PRO A 21 23.97 6.48 -4.13
C PRO A 21 24.48 7.69 -3.37
N SER A 22 24.09 8.89 -3.85
CA SER A 22 24.27 10.16 -3.18
C SER A 22 23.32 10.34 -2.00
N ASP A 23 23.74 11.11 -1.01
CA ASP A 23 23.14 11.38 0.29
C ASP A 23 21.60 11.54 0.30
N SER A 24 20.96 10.77 1.18
CA SER A 24 19.52 10.89 1.46
C SER A 24 19.27 11.96 2.53
N PRO A 25 18.28 12.85 2.34
CA PRO A 25 17.92 13.85 3.36
C PRO A 25 17.31 13.19 4.61
N ALA A 26 17.63 13.74 5.78
CA ALA A 26 17.07 13.32 7.06
C ALA A 26 15.55 13.46 7.08
N LEU A 27 14.87 12.48 7.68
CA LEU A 27 13.41 12.46 7.82
C LEU A 27 12.93 13.65 8.66
N PRO A 28 11.88 14.37 8.26
CA PRO A 28 11.36 15.52 9.00
C PRO A 28 10.76 15.12 10.36
N SER A 29 10.81 16.04 11.32
CA SER A 29 10.32 15.90 12.69
C SER A 29 8.80 15.65 12.75
N ALA A 30 8.33 15.08 13.88
CA ALA A 30 6.97 14.61 14.14
C ALA A 30 5.85 15.58 13.70
N PRO A 31 4.71 15.07 13.22
CA PRO A 31 3.58 15.90 12.84
C PRO A 31 2.93 16.52 14.09
N PRO A 32 2.33 17.73 13.96
CA PRO A 32 1.62 18.37 15.07
C PRO A 32 0.41 17.54 15.50
N THR A 33 0.27 17.35 16.80
CA THR A 33 -0.92 16.76 17.45
C THR A 33 -2.08 17.77 17.42
N HIS A 34 -2.83 17.80 16.33
CA HIS A 34 -4.11 18.53 16.31
C HIS A 34 -5.24 17.66 16.87
N PRO A 35 -6.17 18.25 17.66
CA PRO A 35 -7.30 17.52 18.23
C PRO A 35 -8.21 16.93 17.14
N LEU A 36 -8.67 15.70 17.40
CA LEU A 36 -9.53 14.92 16.52
C LEU A 36 -10.93 15.50 16.49
N THR A 37 -11.31 16.20 15.44
CA THR A 37 -12.73 16.45 15.15
C THR A 37 -13.20 15.34 14.20
N PRO A 38 -14.17 14.51 14.59
CA PRO A 38 -14.69 13.47 13.71
C PRO A 38 -15.48 14.13 12.57
N MET A 39 -14.93 14.09 11.36
CA MET A 39 -15.66 14.40 10.13
C MET A 39 -15.66 13.15 9.26
N SER A 40 -16.77 12.43 9.29
CA SER A 40 -17.05 11.38 8.32
C SER A 40 -17.19 12.02 6.94
N THR A 41 -16.18 11.86 6.09
CA THR A 41 -16.26 12.34 4.71
C THR A 41 -17.14 11.42 3.87
N PRO A 42 -17.88 11.95 2.87
CA PRO A 42 -18.62 11.12 1.91
C PRO A 42 -17.74 10.08 1.22
N ALA A 43 -16.45 10.40 1.02
CA ALA A 43 -15.46 9.49 0.44
C ALA A 43 -15.23 8.26 1.34
N PHE A 44 -15.11 8.46 2.66
CA PHE A 44 -14.94 7.35 3.60
C PHE A 44 -16.16 6.42 3.63
N ARG A 45 -17.37 7.00 3.61
CA ARG A 45 -18.60 6.22 3.53
C ARG A 45 -18.66 5.36 2.26
N ARG A 46 -18.26 5.91 1.11
CA ARG A 46 -18.16 5.16 -0.16
C ARG A 46 -17.12 4.04 -0.09
N MET A 47 -15.94 4.34 0.47
CA MET A 47 -14.89 3.33 0.67
C MET A 47 -15.37 2.17 1.53
N LEU A 48 -16.02 2.43 2.66
CA LEU A 48 -16.60 1.39 3.51
C LEU A 48 -17.67 0.60 2.78
N ALA A 49 -18.58 1.27 2.07
CA ALA A 49 -19.63 0.60 1.29
C ALA A 49 -19.08 -0.28 0.16
N ALA A 50 -17.87 -0.03 -0.33
CA ALA A 50 -17.17 -0.90 -1.26
C ALA A 50 -16.45 -2.09 -0.59
N SER A 51 -16.28 -2.06 0.73
CA SER A 51 -15.59 -3.13 1.48
C SER A 51 -16.52 -4.30 1.77
N ALA A 52 -16.11 -5.51 1.43
CA ALA A 52 -16.92 -6.72 1.61
C ALA A 52 -17.37 -6.94 3.07
N TRP A 53 -16.51 -6.64 4.04
CA TRP A 53 -16.83 -6.78 5.46
C TRP A 53 -17.83 -5.74 5.95
N ALA A 54 -17.73 -4.49 5.47
CA ALA A 54 -18.62 -3.42 5.91
C ALA A 54 -20.02 -3.55 5.32
N ASN A 55 -20.14 -4.09 4.10
CA ASN A 55 -21.43 -4.43 3.50
C ASN A 55 -22.19 -5.53 4.25
N ALA A 56 -21.51 -6.35 5.02
CA ALA A 56 -22.12 -7.39 5.84
C ALA A 56 -22.59 -6.87 7.22
N LEU A 57 -22.32 -5.60 7.55
CA LEU A 57 -22.77 -4.98 8.80
C LEU A 57 -24.26 -4.62 8.73
N PRO A 58 -25.01 -4.80 9.83
CA PRO A 58 -26.31 -4.17 9.99
C PRO A 58 -26.20 -2.65 9.86
N PRO A 59 -27.20 -1.95 9.29
CA PRO A 59 -27.12 -0.51 9.08
C PRO A 59 -26.76 0.32 10.34
N PRO A 60 -27.28 0.04 11.55
CA PRO A 60 -26.88 0.78 12.74
C PRO A 60 -25.40 0.59 13.10
N GLU A 61 -24.86 -0.60 12.87
CA GLU A 61 -23.45 -0.90 13.14
C GLU A 61 -22.53 -0.23 12.10
N PHE A 62 -22.93 -0.24 10.83
CA PHE A 62 -22.23 0.50 9.78
C PHE A 62 -22.14 2.01 10.10
N ASP A 63 -23.26 2.62 10.47
CA ASP A 63 -23.31 4.04 10.85
C ASP A 63 -22.47 4.35 12.09
N ARG A 64 -22.44 3.42 13.04
CA ARG A 64 -21.58 3.53 14.23
C ARG A 64 -20.10 3.49 13.86
N VAL A 65 -19.67 2.57 13.01
CA VAL A 65 -18.29 2.52 12.50
C VAL A 65 -17.90 3.81 11.80
N VAL A 66 -18.79 4.34 10.98
CA VAL A 66 -18.59 5.64 10.30
C VAL A 66 -18.42 6.78 11.31
N ALA A 67 -19.26 6.83 12.34
CA ALA A 67 -19.22 7.88 13.36
C ALA A 67 -17.99 7.83 14.27
N GLU A 68 -17.52 6.63 14.57
CA GLU A 68 -16.35 6.39 15.45
C GLU A 68 -15.01 6.56 14.73
N THR A 69 -14.96 6.50 13.38
CA THR A 69 -13.72 6.58 12.59
C THR A 69 -13.42 8.02 12.20
N VAL A 70 -12.19 8.44 12.43
CA VAL A 70 -11.71 9.78 12.08
C VAL A 70 -10.94 9.73 10.76
N VAL A 71 -11.21 10.70 9.86
CA VAL A 71 -10.46 10.86 8.61
C VAL A 71 -9.57 12.11 8.68
N ARG A 72 -8.33 11.98 8.26
CA ARG A 72 -7.35 13.09 8.20
C ARG A 72 -6.67 13.13 6.85
N THR A 73 -6.31 14.33 6.42
CA THR A 73 -5.43 14.54 5.27
C THR A 73 -3.98 14.46 5.72
N CYS A 74 -3.19 13.68 5.01
CA CYS A 74 -1.74 13.59 5.15
C CYS A 74 -1.10 14.14 3.87
N PRO A 75 -0.25 15.17 3.94
CA PRO A 75 0.40 15.72 2.75
C PRO A 75 1.43 14.75 2.16
N ALA A 76 1.83 14.97 0.91
CA ALA A 76 2.91 14.23 0.27
C ALA A 76 4.18 14.27 1.14
N GLY A 77 4.84 13.12 1.32
CA GLY A 77 6.00 12.94 2.20
C GLY A 77 5.64 12.88 3.70
N GLY A 78 4.39 13.14 4.08
CA GLY A 78 3.93 13.07 5.46
C GLY A 78 3.96 11.64 6.02
N ILE A 79 4.21 11.54 7.32
CA ILE A 79 4.25 10.26 8.02
C ILE A 79 2.87 9.99 8.62
N VAL A 80 2.26 8.89 8.21
CA VAL A 80 0.97 8.41 8.73
C VAL A 80 1.15 7.69 10.06
N CYS A 81 2.19 6.87 10.18
CA CYS A 81 2.61 6.23 11.43
C CYS A 81 4.06 5.80 11.37
N ARG A 82 4.72 5.70 12.53
CA ARG A 82 6.12 5.35 12.68
C ARG A 82 6.31 3.95 13.26
N LYS A 83 7.39 3.31 12.84
CA LYS A 83 7.89 2.10 13.48
C LYS A 83 8.19 2.36 14.96
N GLY A 84 7.77 1.46 15.83
CA GLY A 84 7.94 1.56 17.28
C GLY A 84 6.83 2.32 18.02
N GLU A 85 5.92 3.01 17.33
CA GLU A 85 4.76 3.64 17.96
C GLU A 85 3.73 2.61 18.43
N THR A 86 3.02 2.94 19.51
CA THR A 86 1.84 2.19 19.98
C THR A 86 0.74 2.22 18.93
N VAL A 87 -0.08 1.17 18.89
CA VAL A 87 -1.12 1.03 17.88
C VAL A 87 -2.50 1.16 18.52
N ASP A 88 -3.11 2.32 18.37
CA ASP A 88 -4.44 2.62 18.89
C ASP A 88 -5.54 2.64 17.82
N HIS A 89 -5.14 2.50 16.55
CA HIS A 89 -6.06 2.59 15.42
C HIS A 89 -5.72 1.55 14.34
N TRP A 90 -6.76 0.96 13.76
CA TRP A 90 -6.67 0.34 12.45
C TRP A 90 -6.76 1.44 11.39
N VAL A 91 -5.88 1.39 10.38
CA VAL A 91 -5.68 2.52 9.49
C VAL A 91 -6.05 2.14 8.05
N GLY A 92 -6.84 2.99 7.40
CA GLY A 92 -7.28 2.79 6.02
C GLY A 92 -6.93 3.98 5.12
N VAL A 93 -6.64 3.71 3.85
CA VAL A 93 -6.42 4.73 2.82
C VAL A 93 -7.75 5.01 2.13
N VAL A 94 -8.36 6.14 2.44
CA VAL A 94 -9.63 6.57 1.83
C VAL A 94 -9.42 7.02 0.39
N GLU A 95 -8.44 7.88 0.20
CA GLU A 95 -7.97 8.35 -1.11
C GLU A 95 -6.47 8.56 -1.05
N GLY A 96 -5.76 8.25 -2.13
CA GLY A 96 -4.33 8.48 -2.23
C GLY A 96 -3.49 7.23 -2.37
N LEU A 97 -2.22 7.37 -2.04
CA LEU A 97 -1.23 6.29 -2.11
C LEU A 97 -0.18 6.49 -1.01
N VAL A 98 0.00 5.48 -0.18
CA VAL A 98 1.03 5.46 0.84
C VAL A 98 1.99 4.29 0.61
N LYS A 99 3.21 4.37 1.12
CA LYS A 99 4.16 3.27 1.10
C LYS A 99 4.44 2.74 2.51
N MET A 100 4.53 1.45 2.61
CA MET A 100 5.04 0.74 3.77
C MET A 100 6.56 0.64 3.62
N ALA A 101 7.30 1.18 4.60
CA ALA A 101 8.74 1.29 4.52
C ALA A 101 9.40 0.99 5.87
N SER A 102 10.69 0.78 5.84
CA SER A 102 11.55 0.71 7.04
C SER A 102 12.94 1.23 6.68
N VAL A 103 13.75 1.44 7.70
CA VAL A 103 15.18 1.71 7.52
C VAL A 103 15.93 0.46 7.95
N SER A 104 16.86 -0.02 7.10
CA SER A 104 17.72 -1.15 7.43
C SER A 104 18.70 -0.79 8.56
N VAL A 105 19.37 -1.80 9.11
CA VAL A 105 20.42 -1.61 10.15
C VAL A 105 21.55 -0.67 9.65
N ASP A 106 21.82 -0.69 8.34
CA ASP A 106 22.83 0.16 7.69
C ASP A 106 22.30 1.55 7.31
N GLY A 107 21.12 1.95 7.80
CA GLY A 107 20.53 3.25 7.53
C GLY A 107 19.88 3.39 6.13
N LYS A 108 19.82 2.34 5.33
CA LYS A 108 19.24 2.40 3.97
C LYS A 108 17.72 2.29 3.99
N PRO A 109 17.00 3.18 3.30
CA PRO A 109 15.55 3.08 3.20
C PRO A 109 15.15 1.85 2.38
N MET A 110 14.18 1.10 2.89
CA MET A 110 13.57 -0.05 2.23
C MET A 110 12.08 0.18 2.11
N SER A 111 11.53 0.07 0.89
CA SER A 111 10.09 0.05 0.66
C SER A 111 9.63 -1.40 0.50
N PHE A 112 8.59 -1.79 1.22
CA PHE A 112 8.03 -3.14 1.15
C PHE A 112 6.93 -3.22 0.10
N THR A 113 5.94 -2.31 0.18
CA THR A 113 4.80 -2.27 -0.73
C THR A 113 4.15 -0.88 -0.72
N GLY A 114 3.34 -0.61 -1.75
CA GLY A 114 2.38 0.48 -1.75
C GLY A 114 1.05 0.04 -1.15
N ILE A 115 0.28 0.99 -0.63
CA ILE A 115 -1.08 0.79 -0.16
C ILE A 115 -1.94 1.88 -0.79
N GLY A 116 -2.82 1.47 -1.68
CA GLY A 116 -3.72 2.37 -2.41
C GLY A 116 -5.08 2.53 -1.75
N THR A 117 -5.93 3.29 -2.43
CA THR A 117 -7.32 3.53 -2.03
C THR A 117 -8.07 2.22 -1.73
N GLY A 118 -8.79 2.19 -0.62
CA GLY A 118 -9.52 1.02 -0.11
C GLY A 118 -8.67 0.08 0.75
N GLY A 119 -7.34 0.26 0.78
CA GLY A 119 -6.43 -0.60 1.55
C GLY A 119 -6.44 -0.28 3.04
N TRP A 120 -6.45 -1.31 3.87
CA TRP A 120 -6.35 -1.23 5.34
C TRP A 120 -5.05 -1.89 5.81
N PHE A 121 -4.47 -1.41 6.90
CA PHE A 121 -3.22 -1.91 7.46
C PHE A 121 -3.10 -1.69 8.98
N GLY A 122 -2.15 -2.42 9.61
CA GLY A 122 -1.88 -2.31 11.04
C GLY A 122 -2.64 -3.30 11.91
N GLU A 123 -3.44 -4.18 11.32
CA GLU A 123 -4.18 -5.23 12.00
C GLU A 123 -3.29 -6.17 12.82
N GLY A 124 -2.13 -6.55 12.28
CA GLY A 124 -1.22 -7.46 12.98
C GLY A 124 -0.71 -6.92 14.31
N SER A 125 -0.40 -5.63 14.39
CA SER A 125 0.02 -4.99 15.63
C SER A 125 -1.15 -4.80 16.61
N LEU A 126 -2.36 -4.51 16.11
CA LEU A 126 -3.57 -4.44 16.94
C LEU A 126 -3.93 -5.78 17.55
N LEU A 127 -3.89 -6.87 16.75
CA LEU A 127 -4.24 -8.23 17.19
C LEU A 127 -3.27 -8.77 18.24
N LYS A 128 -1.98 -8.38 18.15
CA LYS A 128 -0.93 -8.89 19.04
C LYS A 128 -0.55 -7.94 20.16
N ASP A 129 -1.16 -6.75 20.20
CA ASP A 129 -0.80 -5.68 21.12
C ASP A 129 0.69 -5.33 21.11
N GLU A 130 1.24 -5.20 19.90
CA GLU A 130 2.66 -4.91 19.67
C GLU A 130 2.83 -3.51 19.05
N PRO A 131 3.99 -2.86 19.28
CA PRO A 131 4.34 -1.65 18.55
C PRO A 131 4.39 -1.88 17.03
N ARG A 132 4.22 -0.80 16.26
CA ARG A 132 4.33 -0.84 14.79
C ARG A 132 5.70 -1.33 14.35
N ARG A 133 5.70 -2.18 13.33
CA ARG A 133 6.93 -2.80 12.81
C ARG A 133 7.52 -2.08 11.61
N TYR A 134 6.82 -1.08 11.07
CA TYR A 134 7.19 -0.33 9.86
C TYR A 134 6.66 1.10 9.92
N ASP A 135 7.24 1.95 9.08
CA ASP A 135 6.75 3.29 8.81
C ASP A 135 5.72 3.26 7.67
N ILE A 136 4.76 4.19 7.73
CA ILE A 136 3.86 4.47 6.60
C ILE A 136 4.03 5.93 6.21
N VAL A 137 4.37 6.16 4.95
CA VAL A 137 4.65 7.49 4.39
C VAL A 137 3.74 7.75 3.21
N ALA A 138 3.08 8.89 3.17
CA ALA A 138 2.25 9.30 2.05
C ALA A 138 3.12 9.65 0.83
N LEU A 139 2.83 9.04 -0.34
CA LEU A 139 3.53 9.36 -1.59
C LEU A 139 2.96 10.60 -2.26
N ARG A 140 1.69 10.88 -2.00
CA ARG A 140 0.95 12.08 -2.40
C ARG A 140 0.05 12.51 -1.25
N GLU A 141 -0.61 13.67 -1.38
CA GLU A 141 -1.69 14.02 -0.46
C GLU A 141 -2.71 12.89 -0.41
N SER A 142 -3.00 12.42 0.79
CA SER A 142 -3.82 11.22 1.02
C SER A 142 -4.80 11.45 2.17
N GLN A 143 -6.02 10.96 2.01
CA GLN A 143 -7.01 10.91 3.09
C GLN A 143 -6.91 9.58 3.82
N ILE A 144 -6.69 9.62 5.12
CA ILE A 144 -6.39 8.45 5.96
C ILE A 144 -7.47 8.31 7.02
N ALA A 145 -8.10 7.14 7.07
CA ALA A 145 -9.07 6.77 8.09
C ALA A 145 -8.36 6.11 9.28
N TYR A 146 -8.72 6.52 10.49
CA TYR A 146 -8.23 5.98 11.75
C TYR A 146 -9.42 5.41 12.53
N MET A 147 -9.62 4.09 12.44
CA MET A 147 -10.62 3.37 13.21
C MET A 147 -10.06 3.05 14.60
N PRO A 148 -10.72 3.48 15.69
CA PRO A 148 -10.24 3.22 17.05
C PRO A 148 -10.09 1.72 17.34
N ARG A 149 -9.09 1.36 18.17
CA ARG A 149 -8.88 -0.01 18.66
C ARG A 149 -10.16 -0.62 19.25
N ALA A 150 -10.93 0.15 19.99
CA ALA A 150 -12.19 -0.34 20.59
C ALA A 150 -13.22 -0.75 19.53
N THR A 151 -13.35 0.02 18.44
CA THR A 151 -14.22 -0.31 17.31
C THR A 151 -13.74 -1.57 16.59
N PHE A 152 -12.43 -1.67 16.34
CA PHE A 152 -11.80 -2.84 15.74
C PHE A 152 -12.04 -4.10 16.59
N ALA A 153 -11.79 -4.02 17.90
CA ALA A 153 -11.99 -5.14 18.83
C ALA A 153 -13.46 -5.58 18.88
N ARG A 154 -14.39 -4.62 18.96
CA ARG A 154 -15.82 -4.93 18.93
C ARG A 154 -16.23 -5.65 17.65
N LEU A 155 -15.76 -5.20 16.48
CA LEU A 155 -16.02 -5.88 15.20
C LEU A 155 -15.41 -7.28 15.18
N LEU A 156 -14.22 -7.45 15.72
CA LEU A 156 -13.54 -8.74 15.83
C LEU A 156 -14.35 -9.71 16.69
N ASP A 157 -14.89 -9.26 17.81
CA ASP A 157 -15.61 -10.11 18.76
C ASP A 157 -17.03 -10.45 18.30
N THR A 158 -17.67 -9.59 17.50
CA THR A 158 -19.10 -9.69 17.20
C THR A 158 -19.45 -9.97 15.75
N ASN A 159 -18.48 -9.81 14.80
CA ASN A 159 -18.80 -9.91 13.38
C ASN A 159 -17.95 -10.95 12.64
N PHE A 160 -18.59 -12.06 12.28
CA PHE A 160 -17.93 -13.15 11.57
C PHE A 160 -17.42 -12.75 10.18
N ALA A 161 -18.13 -11.89 9.44
CA ALA A 161 -17.71 -11.44 8.12
C ALA A 161 -16.45 -10.57 8.21
N PHE A 162 -16.33 -9.74 9.25
CA PHE A 162 -15.12 -8.97 9.54
C PHE A 162 -13.92 -9.88 9.84
N ASN A 163 -14.12 -10.90 10.69
CA ASN A 163 -13.06 -11.89 10.97
C ASN A 163 -12.60 -12.61 9.71
N ARG A 164 -13.53 -13.08 8.89
CA ARG A 164 -13.22 -13.73 7.61
C ARG A 164 -12.45 -12.80 6.67
N PHE A 165 -12.85 -11.55 6.60
CA PHE A 165 -12.14 -10.54 5.79
C PHE A 165 -10.69 -10.38 6.27
N LEU A 166 -10.45 -10.26 7.59
CA LEU A 166 -9.09 -10.12 8.15
C LEU A 166 -8.22 -11.34 7.83
N ILE A 167 -8.77 -12.56 7.93
CA ILE A 167 -8.05 -13.80 7.58
C ILE A 167 -7.65 -13.78 6.10
N VAL A 168 -8.57 -13.42 5.21
CA VAL A 168 -8.30 -13.32 3.77
C VAL A 168 -7.27 -12.24 3.49
N GLN A 169 -7.41 -11.05 4.08
CA GLN A 169 -6.46 -9.95 3.93
C GLN A 169 -5.03 -10.34 4.38
N LEU A 170 -4.92 -11.02 5.52
CA LEU A 170 -3.62 -11.49 6.04
C LEU A 170 -3.00 -12.55 5.11
N ASN A 171 -3.79 -13.46 4.55
CA ASN A 171 -3.33 -14.44 3.56
C ASN A 171 -2.85 -13.79 2.26
N GLU A 172 -3.59 -12.81 1.75
CA GLU A 172 -3.17 -12.05 0.55
C GLU A 172 -1.84 -11.33 0.79
N ARG A 173 -1.67 -10.70 1.96
CA ARG A 173 -0.40 -10.07 2.33
C ARG A 173 0.73 -11.08 2.45
N LEU A 174 0.48 -12.24 3.06
CA LEU A 174 1.46 -13.32 3.13
C LEU A 174 1.87 -13.77 1.73
N GLY A 175 0.92 -13.97 0.81
CA GLY A 175 1.18 -14.28 -0.59
C GLY A 175 2.04 -13.21 -1.28
N GLN A 176 1.76 -11.93 -1.06
CA GLN A 176 2.57 -10.83 -1.58
C GLN A 176 4.02 -10.87 -1.05
N PHE A 177 4.22 -11.16 0.24
CA PHE A 177 5.57 -11.26 0.82
C PHE A 177 6.32 -12.51 0.35
N ILE A 178 5.65 -13.65 0.19
CA ILE A 178 6.24 -14.86 -0.40
C ILE A 178 6.72 -14.55 -1.83
N ALA A 179 5.85 -13.99 -2.67
CA ALA A 179 6.21 -13.59 -4.03
C ALA A 179 7.35 -12.55 -4.04
N MET A 180 7.42 -11.66 -3.06
CA MET A 180 8.53 -10.72 -2.91
C MET A 180 9.86 -11.44 -2.67
N ILE A 181 9.89 -12.44 -1.79
CA ILE A 181 11.09 -13.22 -1.46
C ILE A 181 11.52 -14.08 -2.66
N GLU A 182 10.57 -14.75 -3.32
CA GLU A 182 10.85 -15.58 -4.49
C GLU A 182 11.43 -14.76 -5.64
N HIS A 183 10.88 -13.57 -5.88
CA HIS A 183 11.24 -12.72 -7.02
C HIS A 183 12.38 -11.75 -6.70
N ASP A 184 12.82 -11.63 -5.46
CA ASP A 184 14.01 -10.85 -5.09
C ASP A 184 15.29 -11.41 -5.72
N ARG A 185 15.22 -12.69 -6.13
CA ARG A 185 16.24 -13.35 -6.96
C ARG A 185 16.19 -12.91 -8.43
N LEU A 186 15.07 -12.36 -8.91
CA LEU A 186 14.92 -11.78 -10.24
C LEU A 186 15.42 -10.34 -10.20
N ARG A 187 16.66 -10.13 -10.61
CA ARG A 187 17.45 -8.93 -10.35
C ARG A 187 17.14 -7.72 -11.27
N GLY A 188 16.20 -7.81 -12.22
CA GLY A 188 15.93 -6.76 -13.19
C GLY A 188 15.00 -5.65 -12.65
N PRO A 189 15.17 -4.38 -13.11
CA PRO A 189 14.27 -3.29 -12.78
C PRO A 189 12.82 -3.56 -13.22
N GLU A 190 12.64 -4.21 -14.36
CA GLU A 190 11.35 -4.57 -14.95
C GLU A 190 10.57 -5.54 -14.05
N ALA A 191 11.25 -6.59 -13.57
CA ALA A 191 10.63 -7.56 -12.67
C ALA A 191 10.22 -6.94 -11.33
N ARG A 192 11.05 -6.06 -10.77
CA ARG A 192 10.74 -5.34 -9.54
C ARG A 192 9.54 -4.41 -9.71
N LEU A 193 9.48 -3.70 -10.85
CA LEU A 193 8.38 -2.81 -11.17
C LEU A 193 7.09 -3.58 -11.43
N ALA A 194 7.14 -4.65 -12.24
CA ALA A 194 6.00 -5.50 -12.53
C ALA A 194 5.38 -6.09 -11.26
N ARG A 195 6.22 -6.58 -10.33
CA ARG A 195 5.77 -7.09 -9.04
C ARG A 195 5.10 -6.01 -8.18
N SER A 196 5.70 -4.82 -8.08
CA SER A 196 5.14 -3.72 -7.29
C SER A 196 3.77 -3.29 -7.85
N LEU A 197 3.64 -3.20 -9.16
CA LEU A 197 2.37 -2.92 -9.83
C LEU A 197 1.35 -4.03 -9.58
N ALA A 198 1.71 -5.31 -9.77
CA ALA A 198 0.82 -6.43 -9.51
C ALA A 198 0.28 -6.41 -8.06
N GLY A 199 1.15 -6.07 -7.09
CA GLY A 199 0.75 -5.91 -5.69
C GLY A 199 -0.29 -4.81 -5.49
N LEU A 200 -0.18 -3.69 -6.21
CA LEU A 200 -1.12 -2.57 -6.13
C LEU A 200 -2.48 -2.85 -6.80
N PHE A 201 -2.53 -3.78 -7.76
CA PHE A 201 -3.75 -4.19 -8.42
C PHE A 201 -4.45 -5.38 -7.75
N ASN A 202 -4.03 -5.79 -6.55
CA ASN A 202 -4.70 -6.87 -5.82
C ASN A 202 -6.12 -6.45 -5.41
N PRO A 203 -7.18 -7.08 -5.93
CA PRO A 203 -8.56 -6.63 -5.71
C PRO A 203 -9.06 -6.90 -4.29
N VAL A 204 -8.43 -7.80 -3.55
CA VAL A 204 -8.78 -8.11 -2.16
C VAL A 204 -8.20 -7.06 -1.23
N LEU A 205 -6.94 -6.69 -1.43
CA LEU A 205 -6.26 -5.70 -0.60
C LEU A 205 -6.66 -4.27 -0.92
N TYR A 206 -6.98 -3.99 -2.20
CA TYR A 206 -7.26 -2.65 -2.71
C TYR A 206 -8.50 -2.65 -3.61
N PRO A 207 -9.69 -2.89 -3.05
CA PRO A 207 -10.93 -3.01 -3.84
C PRO A 207 -11.33 -1.71 -4.56
N GLY A 208 -10.76 -0.57 -4.16
CA GLY A 208 -10.96 0.72 -4.82
C GLY A 208 -10.09 0.96 -6.05
N ILE A 209 -9.17 0.05 -6.38
CA ILE A 209 -8.30 0.16 -7.55
C ILE A 209 -8.87 -0.74 -8.66
N GLY A 210 -9.31 -0.12 -9.75
CA GLY A 210 -9.75 -0.84 -10.96
C GLY A 210 -8.57 -1.33 -11.80
N SER A 211 -8.74 -1.37 -13.13
CA SER A 211 -7.68 -1.75 -14.07
C SER A 211 -6.66 -0.63 -14.33
N SER A 212 -6.91 0.59 -13.86
CA SER A 212 -6.03 1.75 -14.02
C SER A 212 -5.67 2.33 -12.65
N LEU A 213 -4.38 2.56 -12.45
CA LEU A 213 -3.82 3.15 -11.23
C LEU A 213 -3.25 4.53 -11.56
N PRO A 214 -3.80 5.60 -11.00
CA PRO A 214 -3.16 6.91 -11.03
C PRO A 214 -1.86 6.85 -10.25
N VAL A 215 -0.72 6.84 -10.94
CA VAL A 215 0.61 6.77 -10.31
C VAL A 215 1.65 7.40 -11.22
N SER A 216 2.49 8.26 -10.65
CA SER A 216 3.61 8.87 -11.36
C SER A 216 4.84 7.95 -11.37
N GLN A 217 5.74 8.17 -12.34
CA GLN A 217 7.02 7.46 -12.40
C GLN A 217 7.91 7.74 -11.17
N GLU A 218 7.75 8.90 -10.55
CA GLU A 218 8.44 9.23 -9.30
C GLU A 218 7.95 8.40 -8.13
N GLU A 219 6.63 8.29 -7.95
CA GLU A 219 6.02 7.45 -6.92
C GLU A 219 6.38 5.97 -7.10
N LEU A 220 6.35 5.48 -8.35
CA LEU A 220 6.82 4.13 -8.66
C LEU A 220 8.31 3.96 -8.30
N GLY A 221 9.14 4.97 -8.61
CA GLY A 221 10.55 4.97 -8.22
C GLY A 221 10.74 4.85 -6.71
N GLN A 222 9.96 5.59 -5.94
CA GLN A 222 9.98 5.51 -4.47
C GLN A 222 9.50 4.16 -3.93
N LEU A 223 8.55 3.51 -4.60
CA LEU A 223 8.04 2.18 -4.21
C LEU A 223 9.07 1.07 -4.48
N VAL A 224 9.75 1.12 -5.63
CA VAL A 224 10.64 0.03 -6.05
C VAL A 224 12.13 0.31 -5.81
N GLY A 225 12.46 1.50 -5.28
CA GLY A 225 13.84 1.91 -5.05
C GLY A 225 14.64 2.08 -6.36
N LEU A 226 14.01 2.65 -7.40
CA LEU A 226 14.61 2.94 -8.70
C LEU A 226 14.56 4.44 -9.00
N SER A 227 15.50 4.93 -9.80
CA SER A 227 15.42 6.29 -10.36
C SER A 227 14.25 6.42 -11.36
N ARG A 228 13.69 7.62 -11.49
CA ARG A 228 12.62 7.92 -12.47
C ARG A 228 12.97 7.46 -13.88
N GLN A 229 14.23 7.64 -14.30
CA GLN A 229 14.70 7.21 -15.61
C GLN A 229 14.64 5.68 -15.78
N ARG A 230 15.06 4.91 -14.77
CA ARG A 230 14.98 3.44 -14.77
C ARG A 230 13.53 2.95 -14.76
N VAL A 231 12.66 3.61 -13.99
CA VAL A 231 11.22 3.32 -14.01
C VAL A 231 10.65 3.53 -15.41
N ASN A 232 10.97 4.66 -16.06
CA ASN A 232 10.50 4.93 -17.42
C ASN A 232 10.95 3.86 -18.41
N GLN A 233 12.22 3.42 -18.34
CA GLN A 233 12.73 2.35 -19.19
C GLN A 233 12.00 1.03 -18.93
N ALA A 234 11.83 0.66 -17.67
CA ALA A 234 11.13 -0.57 -17.28
C ALA A 234 9.65 -0.55 -17.72
N LEU A 235 8.95 0.58 -17.58
CA LEU A 235 7.57 0.74 -18.06
C LEU A 235 7.48 0.54 -19.57
N LYS A 236 8.39 1.13 -20.35
CA LYS A 236 8.42 0.94 -21.82
C LYS A 236 8.65 -0.50 -22.22
N CYS A 237 9.53 -1.22 -21.51
CA CYS A 237 9.71 -2.66 -21.72
C CYS A 237 8.43 -3.45 -21.47
N LEU A 238 7.78 -3.22 -20.33
CA LEU A 238 6.53 -3.91 -19.97
C LEU A 238 5.37 -3.56 -20.93
N GLU A 239 5.34 -2.32 -21.43
CA GLU A 239 4.36 -1.89 -22.42
C GLU A 239 4.59 -2.53 -23.79
N ALA A 240 5.86 -2.60 -24.24
CA ALA A 240 6.23 -3.30 -25.47
C ALA A 240 5.88 -4.79 -25.45
N GLU A 241 5.88 -5.41 -24.25
CA GLU A 241 5.44 -6.78 -24.03
C GLU A 241 3.91 -6.93 -23.96
N GLY A 242 3.15 -5.83 -24.05
CA GLY A 242 1.70 -5.84 -23.98
C GLY A 242 1.13 -6.16 -22.60
N LEU A 243 1.91 -5.99 -21.52
CA LEU A 243 1.48 -6.30 -20.16
C LEU A 243 0.73 -5.14 -19.50
N LEU A 244 1.05 -3.92 -19.90
CA LEU A 244 0.45 -2.70 -19.38
C LEU A 244 0.39 -1.62 -20.47
N ARG A 245 -0.34 -0.54 -20.19
CA ARG A 245 -0.35 0.71 -20.95
C ARG A 245 0.03 1.85 -20.05
N VAL A 246 0.94 2.71 -20.51
CA VAL A 246 1.35 3.90 -19.79
C VAL A 246 0.61 5.10 -20.36
N GLU A 247 -0.10 5.81 -19.50
CA GLU A 247 -0.79 7.06 -19.82
C GLU A 247 -0.18 8.20 -18.99
N TYR A 248 -0.56 9.44 -19.30
CA TYR A 248 -0.06 10.56 -18.52
C TYR A 248 -0.53 10.49 -17.09
N GLY A 249 0.40 10.22 -16.15
CA GLY A 249 0.11 10.12 -14.71
C GLY A 249 -0.65 8.85 -14.28
N SER A 250 -0.79 7.85 -15.16
CA SER A 250 -1.41 6.58 -14.79
C SER A 250 -0.81 5.38 -15.50
N VAL A 251 -1.02 4.21 -14.93
CA VAL A 251 -0.66 2.90 -15.52
C VAL A 251 -1.89 2.01 -15.50
N SER A 252 -2.24 1.47 -16.66
CA SER A 252 -3.31 0.50 -16.81
C SER A 252 -2.73 -0.88 -17.07
N VAL A 253 -3.12 -1.89 -16.29
CA VAL A 253 -2.71 -3.29 -16.48
C VAL A 253 -3.70 -3.94 -17.43
N LEU A 254 -3.19 -4.54 -18.52
CA LEU A 254 -4.00 -5.13 -19.60
C LEU A 254 -4.39 -6.57 -19.28
N ASP A 255 -3.64 -7.24 -18.42
CA ASP A 255 -3.88 -8.62 -18.02
C ASP A 255 -3.54 -8.80 -16.54
N LEU A 256 -4.56 -8.97 -15.71
CA LEU A 256 -4.46 -9.20 -14.26
C LEU A 256 -4.50 -10.70 -13.91
N ALA A 257 -4.69 -11.60 -14.88
CA ALA A 257 -4.74 -13.04 -14.69
C ALA A 257 -3.34 -13.67 -14.57
#